data_ad6a90877de42be644ac8567e6faf678
#
_entry.id   ad6a90877de42be644ac8567e6faf678
#
_cell.length_a   1.000
_cell.length_b   1.000
_cell.length_c   1.000
_cell.angle_alpha   90.00
_cell.angle_beta   90.00
_cell.angle_gamma   90.00
#
_symmetry.space_group_name_H-M   'P 1'
#
loop_
_entity.id
_entity.type
_entity.pdbx_description
1 polymer ?
#
loop_
_entity_poly.entity_id
_entity_poly.type
_entity_poly.pdbx_seq_one_letter_code
_entity_poly.pdbx_strand_id
1 'polypeptide(L)'
;MRYPIACLLVVFCCCLHLPDTGLVVARARAAAAPIDAALAKITVEPASRDRAVYPLPRTLTPLLPIWQAALQDALARQGIFRPGAPRRVSLVVKVLEFSLSGNILSVFARYQLFGVPPGSPVFSTDIMSNVGLNSLATGVTSLDDPGVATQNRAEVIRGIQDNITQFLDQLAAFARQPPGATPIRP
;
A
#
# COMPACT_ATOMS: atom_id res chain seq x y z
N MET A 1 -52.72 -21.28 27.76
CA MET A 1 -51.57 -20.45 28.15
C MET A 1 -50.47 -20.68 27.12
N ARG A 2 -50.20 -19.68 26.24
CA ARG A 2 -49.19 -19.74 25.17
C ARG A 2 -48.13 -18.69 25.50
N TYR A 3 -46.92 -19.10 25.77
CA TYR A 3 -45.75 -18.23 25.96
C TYR A 3 -45.10 -17.97 24.61
N PRO A 4 -44.83 -16.71 24.21
CA PRO A 4 -44.02 -16.43 23.04
C PRO A 4 -42.53 -16.51 23.42
N ILE A 5 -41.82 -17.33 22.70
CA ILE A 5 -40.35 -17.44 22.78
C ILE A 5 -39.79 -16.21 22.08
N ALA A 6 -39.27 -15.26 22.88
CA ALA A 6 -38.50 -14.14 22.37
C ALA A 6 -37.11 -14.63 21.92
N CYS A 7 -36.91 -14.67 20.62
CA CYS A 7 -35.61 -14.94 20.03
C CYS A 7 -34.69 -13.72 20.24
N LEU A 8 -33.81 -13.79 21.23
CA LEU A 8 -32.78 -12.79 21.48
C LEU A 8 -31.66 -12.95 20.45
N LEU A 9 -31.71 -12.16 19.40
CA LEU A 9 -30.69 -12.10 18.36
C LEU A 9 -29.53 -11.26 18.90
N VAL A 10 -28.55 -11.93 19.55
CA VAL A 10 -27.29 -11.31 19.95
C VAL A 10 -26.46 -11.10 18.70
N VAL A 11 -26.52 -9.89 18.17
CA VAL A 11 -25.59 -9.42 17.13
C VAL A 11 -24.21 -9.29 17.78
N PHE A 12 -23.39 -10.32 17.62
CA PHE A 12 -21.99 -10.30 18.01
C PHE A 12 -21.25 -9.38 17.02
N CYS A 13 -21.23 -8.08 17.34
CA CYS A 13 -20.41 -7.11 16.65
C CYS A 13 -18.95 -7.43 17.02
N CYS A 14 -18.32 -8.35 16.30
CA CYS A 14 -16.88 -8.55 16.35
C CYS A 14 -16.22 -7.27 15.81
N CYS A 15 -16.03 -6.29 16.68
CA CYS A 15 -15.02 -5.26 16.47
C CYS A 15 -13.67 -5.96 16.42
N LEU A 16 -13.25 -6.35 15.21
CA LEU A 16 -11.88 -6.68 14.93
C LEU A 16 -11.05 -5.43 15.24
N HIS A 17 -10.55 -5.35 16.47
CA HIS A 17 -9.47 -4.46 16.82
C HIS A 17 -8.27 -4.91 15.98
N LEU A 18 -8.12 -4.32 14.80
CA LEU A 18 -6.84 -4.32 14.11
C LEU A 18 -5.83 -3.72 15.09
N PRO A 19 -4.73 -4.40 15.38
CA PRO A 19 -3.68 -3.83 16.21
C PRO A 19 -3.32 -2.47 15.62
N ASP A 20 -3.27 -1.46 16.48
CA ASP A 20 -2.91 -0.09 16.11
C ASP A 20 -1.46 -0.11 15.58
N THR A 21 -1.32 -0.31 14.28
CA THR A 21 -0.03 -0.56 13.64
C THR A 21 0.75 0.72 13.41
N GLY A 22 0.17 1.87 13.80
CA GLY A 22 0.81 3.17 13.63
C GLY A 22 1.01 3.59 12.16
N LEU A 23 0.52 2.80 11.20
CA LEU A 23 0.69 3.09 9.78
C LEU A 23 -0.44 4.01 9.28
N VAL A 24 -0.47 5.25 9.80
CA VAL A 24 -1.38 6.28 9.31
C VAL A 24 -0.74 6.99 8.13
N VAL A 25 -1.28 6.81 6.95
CA VAL A 25 -0.83 7.51 5.74
C VAL A 25 -1.41 8.92 5.69
N ALA A 26 -0.57 9.91 5.44
CA ALA A 26 -1.00 11.28 5.26
C ALA A 26 -1.98 11.40 4.06
N ARG A 27 -2.85 12.42 4.11
CA ARG A 27 -3.72 12.72 2.97
C ARG A 27 -2.88 13.17 1.78
N ALA A 28 -3.23 12.70 0.56
CA ALA A 28 -2.63 13.27 -0.65
C ALA A 28 -2.82 14.79 -0.67
N ARG A 29 -1.82 15.50 -1.14
CA ARG A 29 -1.79 16.98 -1.16
C ARG A 29 -2.85 17.58 -2.06
N ALA A 30 -3.36 16.84 -3.04
CA ALA A 30 -4.33 17.31 -4.00
C ALA A 30 -5.63 16.50 -3.92
N ALA A 31 -6.78 17.19 -3.84
CA ALA A 31 -8.07 16.53 -4.02
C ALA A 31 -8.11 15.90 -5.42
N ALA A 32 -8.31 14.59 -5.48
CA ALA A 32 -8.42 13.86 -6.74
C ALA A 32 -9.85 14.00 -7.29
N ALA A 33 -9.97 14.16 -8.62
CA ALA A 33 -11.23 13.80 -9.26
C ALA A 33 -11.44 12.29 -9.09
N PRO A 34 -12.63 11.81 -8.72
CA PRO A 34 -12.84 10.39 -8.53
C PRO A 34 -12.69 9.64 -9.86
N ILE A 35 -11.94 8.55 -9.83
CA ILE A 35 -11.86 7.60 -10.95
C ILE A 35 -13.22 6.90 -11.03
N ASP A 36 -13.83 6.89 -12.21
CA ASP A 36 -15.13 6.24 -12.45
C ASP A 36 -14.95 4.71 -12.54
N ALA A 37 -14.51 4.13 -11.47
CA ALA A 37 -14.33 2.70 -11.27
C ALA A 37 -14.44 2.34 -9.80
N ALA A 38 -14.92 1.12 -9.51
CA ALA A 38 -14.91 0.54 -8.16
C ALA A 38 -13.62 -0.27 -7.95
N LEU A 39 -12.94 -0.04 -6.83
CA LEU A 39 -11.78 -0.83 -6.45
C LEU A 39 -12.24 -2.21 -5.97
N ALA A 40 -11.86 -3.26 -6.71
CA ALA A 40 -12.27 -4.64 -6.44
C ALA A 40 -11.32 -5.36 -5.49
N LYS A 41 -10.01 -5.12 -5.62
CA LYS A 41 -8.97 -5.82 -4.85
C LYS A 41 -7.70 -4.99 -4.79
N ILE A 42 -7.00 -5.10 -3.66
CA ILE A 42 -5.61 -4.66 -3.49
C ILE A 42 -4.77 -5.88 -3.18
N THR A 43 -3.60 -5.99 -3.79
CA THR A 43 -2.61 -7.03 -3.49
C THR A 43 -1.25 -6.37 -3.33
N VAL A 44 -0.56 -6.64 -2.22
CA VAL A 44 0.83 -6.24 -1.99
C VAL A 44 1.66 -7.50 -1.89
N GLU A 45 2.63 -7.65 -2.76
CA GLU A 45 3.45 -8.86 -2.84
C GLU A 45 4.90 -8.52 -3.19
N PRO A 46 5.88 -9.35 -2.81
CA PRO A 46 7.24 -9.17 -3.26
C PRO A 46 7.32 -9.41 -4.78
N ALA A 47 8.22 -8.70 -5.45
CA ALA A 47 8.54 -9.02 -6.83
C ALA A 47 9.14 -10.42 -6.91
N SER A 48 8.94 -11.10 -8.06
CA SER A 48 9.62 -12.37 -8.33
C SER A 48 11.14 -12.14 -8.32
N ARG A 49 11.90 -13.16 -7.88
CA ARG A 49 13.36 -13.06 -7.71
C ARG A 49 14.10 -12.61 -8.96
N ASP A 50 13.59 -12.92 -10.13
CA ASP A 50 14.14 -12.52 -11.44
C ASP A 50 13.93 -11.04 -11.77
N ARG A 51 13.09 -10.33 -11.02
CA ARG A 51 12.75 -8.91 -11.22
C ARG A 51 13.06 -8.03 -10.02
N ALA A 52 13.37 -8.62 -8.88
CA ALA A 52 13.78 -7.90 -7.68
C ALA A 52 15.25 -7.49 -7.83
N VAL A 53 15.55 -6.20 -7.68
CA VAL A 53 16.93 -5.71 -7.59
C VAL A 53 17.58 -6.28 -6.33
N TYR A 54 16.84 -6.25 -5.22
CA TYR A 54 17.17 -6.92 -3.98
C TYR A 54 15.93 -7.65 -3.45
N PRO A 55 16.01 -8.94 -3.09
CA PRO A 55 14.85 -9.67 -2.57
C PRO A 55 14.39 -9.05 -1.24
N LEU A 56 13.07 -9.02 -1.05
CA LEU A 56 12.49 -8.54 0.20
C LEU A 56 13.04 -9.35 1.40
N PRO A 57 13.65 -8.71 2.40
CA PRO A 57 14.09 -9.36 3.62
C PRO A 57 12.96 -10.15 4.29
N ARG A 58 13.24 -11.36 4.75
CA ARG A 58 12.23 -12.22 5.39
C ARG A 58 11.61 -11.57 6.64
N THR A 59 12.39 -10.80 7.35
CA THR A 59 11.98 -10.02 8.53
C THR A 59 10.92 -8.97 8.21
N LEU A 60 10.83 -8.51 6.96
CA LEU A 60 9.87 -7.50 6.49
C LEU A 60 8.62 -8.10 5.83
N THR A 61 8.60 -9.41 5.57
CA THR A 61 7.41 -10.08 5.02
C THR A 61 6.13 -9.84 5.83
N PRO A 62 6.15 -9.80 7.18
CA PRO A 62 4.98 -9.47 7.99
C PRO A 62 4.43 -8.04 7.79
N LEU A 63 5.17 -7.15 7.15
CA LEU A 63 4.72 -5.79 6.85
C LEU A 63 3.84 -5.70 5.60
N LEU A 64 3.85 -6.71 4.73
CA LEU A 64 3.06 -6.69 3.49
C LEU A 64 1.55 -6.56 3.74
N PRO A 65 0.93 -7.35 4.66
CA PRO A 65 -0.48 -7.17 5.01
C PRO A 65 -0.76 -5.79 5.63
N ILE A 66 0.17 -5.26 6.43
CA ILE A 66 0.05 -3.94 7.05
C ILE A 66 0.08 -2.85 5.97
N TRP A 67 0.99 -2.95 5.00
CA TRP A 67 1.04 -2.07 3.84
C TRP A 67 -0.27 -2.11 3.04
N GLN A 68 -0.78 -3.32 2.78
CA GLN A 68 -2.04 -3.50 2.05
C GLN A 68 -3.22 -2.83 2.78
N ALA A 69 -3.33 -3.03 4.10
CA ALA A 69 -4.39 -2.44 4.92
C ALA A 69 -4.29 -0.91 4.94
N ALA A 70 -3.08 -0.35 5.12
CA ALA A 70 -2.84 1.09 5.12
C ALA A 70 -3.18 1.73 3.77
N LEU A 71 -2.83 1.06 2.68
CA LEU A 71 -3.15 1.51 1.32
C LEU A 71 -4.66 1.48 1.06
N GLN A 72 -5.35 0.43 1.50
CA GLN A 72 -6.80 0.31 1.40
C GLN A 72 -7.51 1.43 2.15
N ASP A 73 -7.11 1.69 3.38
CA ASP A 73 -7.65 2.75 4.22
C ASP A 73 -7.38 4.14 3.63
N ALA A 74 -6.16 4.39 3.14
CA ALA A 74 -5.79 5.66 2.52
C ALA A 74 -6.62 5.94 1.24
N LEU A 75 -6.81 4.95 0.37
CA LEU A 75 -7.62 5.06 -0.83
C LEU A 75 -9.10 5.30 -0.53
N ALA A 76 -9.62 4.61 0.51
CA ALA A 76 -11.00 4.80 0.97
C ALA A 76 -11.22 6.22 1.53
N ARG A 77 -10.32 6.71 2.38
CA ARG A 77 -10.42 8.06 2.96
C ARG A 77 -10.34 9.18 1.92
N GLN A 78 -9.60 8.96 0.84
CA GLN A 78 -9.46 9.97 -0.22
C GLN A 78 -10.60 9.96 -1.23
N GLY A 79 -11.44 8.92 -1.24
CA GLY A 79 -12.54 8.81 -2.19
C GLY A 79 -12.09 8.77 -3.66
N ILE A 80 -10.88 8.25 -3.93
CA ILE A 80 -10.31 8.23 -5.29
C ILE A 80 -11.13 7.34 -6.22
N PHE A 81 -11.70 6.25 -5.70
CA PHE A 81 -12.55 5.34 -6.46
C PHE A 81 -14.02 5.55 -6.10
N ARG A 82 -14.90 5.42 -7.08
CA ARG A 82 -16.35 5.53 -6.87
C ARG A 82 -16.93 4.17 -6.48
N PRO A 83 -17.41 4.00 -5.24
CA PRO A 83 -18.12 2.78 -4.85
C PRO A 83 -19.34 2.54 -5.75
N GLY A 84 -19.55 1.29 -6.17
CA GLY A 84 -20.71 0.93 -7.02
C GLY A 84 -20.58 1.29 -8.49
N ALA A 85 -19.47 1.87 -8.96
CA ALA A 85 -19.24 2.08 -10.38
C ALA A 85 -19.27 0.74 -11.14
N PRO A 86 -19.84 0.70 -12.37
CA PRO A 86 -19.92 -0.54 -13.15
C PRO A 86 -18.55 -1.07 -13.58
N ARG A 87 -17.60 -0.17 -13.81
CA ARG A 87 -16.22 -0.53 -14.10
C ARG A 87 -15.51 -0.93 -12.81
N ARG A 88 -14.79 -2.05 -12.86
CA ARG A 88 -14.01 -2.54 -11.71
C ARG A 88 -12.52 -2.54 -12.03
N VAL A 89 -11.72 -2.25 -11.03
CA VAL A 89 -10.25 -2.24 -11.13
C VAL A 89 -9.62 -2.96 -9.95
N SER A 90 -8.44 -3.53 -10.17
CA SER A 90 -7.62 -4.16 -9.13
C SER A 90 -6.26 -3.46 -9.07
N LEU A 91 -5.77 -3.19 -7.87
CA LEU A 91 -4.46 -2.60 -7.64
C LEU A 91 -3.49 -3.70 -7.20
N VAL A 92 -2.37 -3.81 -7.91
CA VAL A 92 -1.27 -4.71 -7.57
C VAL A 92 -0.05 -3.87 -7.25
N VAL A 93 0.55 -4.11 -6.10
CA VAL A 93 1.80 -3.49 -5.66
C VAL A 93 2.87 -4.57 -5.62
N LYS A 94 3.90 -4.41 -6.44
CA LYS A 94 5.11 -5.25 -6.45
C LYS A 94 6.21 -4.53 -5.66
N VAL A 95 6.59 -5.09 -4.52
CA VAL A 95 7.74 -4.58 -3.76
C VAL A 95 9.00 -5.07 -4.46
N LEU A 96 9.75 -4.14 -5.05
CA LEU A 96 10.92 -4.41 -5.88
C LEU A 96 12.20 -4.41 -5.07
N GLU A 97 12.27 -3.54 -4.05
CA GLU A 97 13.47 -3.38 -3.24
C GLU A 97 13.14 -2.88 -1.84
N PHE A 98 13.83 -3.47 -0.88
CA PHE A 98 14.09 -2.93 0.45
C PHE A 98 15.57 -3.04 0.69
N SER A 99 16.27 -1.94 0.61
CA SER A 99 17.73 -1.94 0.77
C SER A 99 18.19 -0.92 1.78
N LEU A 100 19.32 -1.21 2.38
CA LEU A 100 19.99 -0.36 3.32
C LEU A 100 21.39 -0.01 2.76
N SER A 101 21.63 1.26 2.52
CA SER A 101 22.92 1.78 2.08
C SER A 101 23.41 2.87 3.02
N GLY A 102 24.41 2.55 3.81
CA GLY A 102 24.83 3.42 4.90
C GLY A 102 23.67 3.62 5.88
N ASN A 103 23.29 4.87 6.11
CA ASN A 103 22.15 5.23 6.96
C ASN A 103 20.86 5.55 6.17
N ILE A 104 20.77 5.13 4.91
CA ILE A 104 19.59 5.37 4.06
C ILE A 104 18.88 4.05 3.82
N LEU A 105 17.61 4.00 4.21
CA LEU A 105 16.68 2.95 3.84
C LEU A 105 15.99 3.35 2.54
N SER A 106 16.10 2.52 1.51
CA SER A 106 15.39 2.66 0.23
C SER A 106 14.24 1.67 0.15
N VAL A 107 13.06 2.17 -0.18
CA VAL A 107 11.84 1.38 -0.43
C VAL A 107 11.39 1.64 -1.86
N PHE A 108 11.44 0.61 -2.71
CA PHE A 108 11.08 0.72 -4.12
C PHE A 108 9.92 -0.23 -4.43
N ALA A 109 8.83 0.32 -4.97
CA ALA A 109 7.64 -0.46 -5.31
C ALA A 109 7.03 -0.01 -6.63
N ARG A 110 6.50 -0.97 -7.37
CA ARG A 110 5.70 -0.75 -8.58
C ARG A 110 4.23 -0.90 -8.26
N TYR A 111 3.46 0.12 -8.61
CA TYR A 111 2.00 0.15 -8.47
C TYR A 111 1.36 0.01 -9.85
N GLN A 112 0.47 -0.94 -9.99
CA GLN A 112 -0.21 -1.22 -11.26
C GLN A 112 -1.72 -1.36 -11.05
N LEU A 113 -2.50 -0.58 -11.79
CA LEU A 113 -3.95 -0.66 -11.79
C LEU A 113 -4.42 -1.42 -13.04
N PHE A 114 -5.17 -2.48 -12.84
CA PHE A 114 -5.70 -3.33 -13.90
C PHE A 114 -7.22 -3.22 -13.96
N GLY A 115 -7.78 -3.22 -15.17
CA GLY A 115 -9.21 -3.46 -15.35
C GLY A 115 -9.61 -4.90 -14.96
N VAL A 116 -10.87 -5.13 -14.68
CA VAL A 116 -11.45 -6.47 -14.45
C VAL A 116 -12.45 -6.75 -15.56
N PRO A 117 -12.22 -7.77 -16.41
CA PRO A 117 -11.16 -8.78 -16.39
C PRO A 117 -9.76 -8.20 -16.66
N PRO A 118 -8.69 -8.85 -16.16
CA PRO A 118 -7.34 -8.32 -16.25
C PRO A 118 -6.83 -8.30 -17.70
N GLY A 119 -6.12 -7.23 -18.03
CA GLY A 119 -5.44 -7.01 -19.30
C GLY A 119 -4.16 -6.23 -19.07
N SER A 120 -3.77 -5.36 -19.99
CA SER A 120 -2.68 -4.41 -19.74
C SER A 120 -3.05 -3.44 -18.61
N PRO A 121 -2.07 -2.99 -17.80
CA PRO A 121 -2.36 -2.03 -16.75
C PRO A 121 -2.86 -0.71 -17.35
N VAL A 122 -3.94 -0.17 -16.77
CA VAL A 122 -4.50 1.14 -17.16
C VAL A 122 -3.70 2.29 -16.54
N PHE A 123 -2.96 2.00 -15.48
CA PHE A 123 -2.01 2.91 -14.85
C PHE A 123 -0.85 2.09 -14.27
N SER A 124 0.38 2.57 -14.40
CA SER A 124 1.56 1.95 -13.82
C SER A 124 2.54 3.04 -13.43
N THR A 125 3.11 2.93 -12.23
CA THR A 125 4.13 3.83 -11.74
C THR A 125 5.09 3.12 -10.81
N ASP A 126 6.35 3.55 -10.84
CA ASP A 126 7.41 3.11 -9.95
C ASP A 126 7.69 4.21 -8.94
N ILE A 127 7.67 3.87 -7.66
CA ILE A 127 7.87 4.80 -6.55
C ILE A 127 9.07 4.36 -5.74
N MET A 128 10.01 5.26 -5.56
CA MET A 128 11.14 5.10 -4.64
C MET A 128 11.03 6.11 -3.51
N SER A 129 11.08 5.65 -2.27
CA SER A 129 11.21 6.49 -1.09
C SER A 129 12.49 6.17 -0.34
N ASN A 130 13.15 7.22 0.15
CA ASN A 130 14.39 7.12 0.90
C ASN A 130 14.21 7.75 2.28
N VAL A 131 14.55 7.01 3.32
CA VAL A 131 14.44 7.45 4.72
C VAL A 131 15.79 7.36 5.39
N GLY A 132 16.22 8.46 5.99
CA GLY A 132 17.41 8.47 6.84
C GLY A 132 17.16 7.72 8.14
N LEU A 133 18.07 6.84 8.52
CA LEU A 133 18.06 6.14 9.80
C LEU A 133 18.86 6.95 10.83
N ASN A 134 18.25 7.14 12.01
CA ASN A 134 18.86 7.98 13.05
C ASN A 134 19.99 7.28 13.81
N SER A 135 20.06 5.95 13.79
CA SER A 135 21.13 5.20 14.43
C SER A 135 21.29 3.83 13.75
N LEU A 136 22.38 3.69 12.99
CA LEU A 136 22.91 2.37 12.73
C LEU A 136 24.09 2.16 13.70
N ALA A 137 24.04 1.08 14.46
CA ALA A 137 25.24 0.56 15.08
C ALA A 137 26.26 0.32 13.96
N THR A 138 27.45 0.86 14.10
CA THR A 138 28.55 0.69 13.15
C THR A 138 28.71 -0.80 12.81
N GLY A 139 28.53 -1.17 11.55
CA GLY A 139 28.69 -2.54 11.06
C GLY A 139 27.41 -3.25 10.63
N VAL A 140 26.24 -2.63 10.75
CA VAL A 140 24.97 -3.21 10.30
C VAL A 140 24.76 -2.91 8.82
N THR A 141 24.65 -3.95 8.00
CA THR A 141 24.51 -3.84 6.56
C THR A 141 23.26 -4.52 6.01
N SER A 142 22.45 -5.17 6.84
CA SER A 142 21.32 -5.95 6.38
C SER A 142 20.08 -5.84 7.26
N LEU A 143 18.93 -5.68 6.65
CA LEU A 143 17.61 -5.77 7.28
C LEU A 143 17.18 -7.23 7.54
N ASP A 144 17.95 -8.23 7.10
CA ASP A 144 17.70 -9.64 7.43
C ASP A 144 18.02 -9.96 8.88
N ASP A 145 18.79 -9.10 9.57
CA ASP A 145 19.00 -9.20 11.01
C ASP A 145 17.73 -8.75 11.75
N PRO A 146 17.07 -9.64 12.54
CA PRO A 146 15.85 -9.32 13.28
C PRO A 146 16.02 -8.17 14.28
N GLY A 147 17.20 -8.03 14.88
CA GLY A 147 17.52 -6.93 15.81
C GLY A 147 17.49 -5.59 15.08
N VAL A 148 18.12 -5.52 13.92
CA VAL A 148 18.16 -4.34 13.06
C VAL A 148 16.78 -3.98 12.53
N ALA A 149 16.03 -4.95 12.02
CA ALA A 149 14.68 -4.74 11.53
C ALA A 149 13.74 -4.23 12.65
N THR A 150 13.89 -4.77 13.87
CA THR A 150 13.11 -4.31 15.03
C THR A 150 13.50 -2.92 15.48
N GLN A 151 14.79 -2.63 15.57
CA GLN A 151 15.32 -1.33 16.00
C GLN A 151 14.92 -0.20 15.03
N ASN A 152 14.87 -0.49 13.72
CA ASN A 152 14.54 0.47 12.68
C ASN A 152 13.08 0.34 12.17
N ARG A 153 12.20 -0.31 12.93
CA ARG A 153 10.81 -0.55 12.51
C ARG A 153 10.05 0.75 12.20
N ALA A 154 10.28 1.81 12.99
CA ALA A 154 9.61 3.09 12.78
C ALA A 154 10.02 3.73 11.45
N GLU A 155 11.29 3.65 11.10
CA GLU A 155 11.85 4.18 9.85
C GLU A 155 11.37 3.35 8.65
N VAL A 156 11.30 2.02 8.78
CA VAL A 156 10.71 1.15 7.75
C VAL A 156 9.25 1.52 7.51
N ILE A 157 8.46 1.71 8.57
CA ILE A 157 7.08 2.16 8.48
C ILE A 157 6.98 3.53 7.79
N ARG A 158 7.86 4.47 8.14
CA ARG A 158 7.91 5.79 7.49
C ARG A 158 8.22 5.67 6.01
N GLY A 159 9.18 4.82 5.62
CA GLY A 159 9.48 4.55 4.21
C GLY A 159 8.27 4.04 3.43
N ILE A 160 7.49 3.13 4.02
CA ILE A 160 6.24 2.64 3.43
C ILE A 160 5.20 3.77 3.33
N GLN A 161 5.05 4.60 4.38
CA GLN A 161 4.11 5.74 4.38
C GLN A 161 4.43 6.75 3.28
N ASP A 162 5.70 7.10 3.14
CA ASP A 162 6.17 8.03 2.11
C ASP A 162 5.95 7.45 0.71
N ASN A 163 6.18 6.14 0.54
CA ASN A 163 5.96 5.44 -0.71
C ASN A 163 4.46 5.46 -1.11
N ILE A 164 3.56 5.15 -0.18
CA ILE A 164 2.11 5.23 -0.40
C ILE A 164 1.69 6.68 -0.70
N THR A 165 2.22 7.66 0.02
CA THR A 165 1.85 9.07 -0.19
C THR A 165 2.22 9.53 -1.60
N GLN A 166 3.42 9.22 -2.07
CA GLN A 166 3.86 9.53 -3.44
C GLN A 166 2.97 8.83 -4.49
N PHE A 167 2.61 7.55 -4.25
CA PHE A 167 1.69 6.85 -5.13
C PHE A 167 0.32 7.55 -5.21
N LEU A 168 -0.24 7.96 -4.07
CA LEU A 168 -1.54 8.64 -4.03
C LEU A 168 -1.50 9.98 -4.78
N ASP A 169 -0.40 10.72 -4.67
CA ASP A 169 -0.22 11.97 -5.42
C ASP A 169 -0.17 11.72 -6.93
N GLN A 170 0.52 10.68 -7.38
CA GLN A 170 0.58 10.31 -8.80
C GLN A 170 -0.76 9.77 -9.31
N LEU A 171 -1.46 8.96 -8.52
CA LEU A 171 -2.78 8.45 -8.86
C LEU A 171 -3.80 9.59 -8.95
N ALA A 172 -3.74 10.57 -8.05
CA ALA A 172 -4.57 11.77 -8.11
C ALA A 172 -4.26 12.64 -9.33
N ALA A 173 -3.00 12.71 -9.76
CA ALA A 173 -2.61 13.39 -10.99
C ALA A 173 -3.15 12.67 -12.23
N PHE A 174 -3.06 11.34 -12.26
CA PHE A 174 -3.64 10.51 -13.31
C PHE A 174 -5.16 10.68 -13.42
N ALA A 175 -5.87 10.69 -12.29
CA ALA A 175 -7.32 10.85 -12.25
C ALA A 175 -7.82 12.19 -12.82
N ARG A 176 -6.97 13.23 -12.86
CA ARG A 176 -7.28 14.55 -13.44
C ARG A 176 -7.04 14.63 -14.93
N GLN A 177 -6.38 13.64 -15.54
CA GLN A 177 -6.13 13.65 -16.98
C GLN A 177 -7.44 13.38 -17.74
N PRO A 178 -7.71 14.11 -18.83
CA PRO A 178 -8.88 13.82 -19.64
C PRO A 178 -8.78 12.42 -20.24
N PRO A 179 -9.92 11.70 -20.38
CA PRO A 179 -9.95 10.38 -20.99
C PRO A 179 -9.38 10.47 -22.43
N GLY A 180 -8.33 9.68 -22.70
CA GLY A 180 -7.65 9.65 -24.01
C GLY A 180 -6.28 10.33 -24.05
N ALA A 181 -5.83 10.97 -22.98
CA ALA A 181 -4.43 11.42 -22.89
C ALA A 181 -3.49 10.21 -22.84
N THR A 182 -2.61 10.10 -23.81
CA THR A 182 -1.58 9.03 -23.83
C THR A 182 -0.67 9.25 -22.62
N PRO A 183 -0.40 8.25 -21.76
CA PRO A 183 0.52 8.40 -20.66
C PRO A 183 1.89 8.81 -21.21
N ILE A 184 2.41 9.93 -20.71
CA ILE A 184 3.79 10.34 -20.97
C ILE A 184 4.66 9.26 -20.34
N ARG A 185 5.32 8.45 -21.16
CA ARG A 185 6.36 7.52 -20.69
C ARG A 185 7.54 8.37 -20.20
N PRO A 186 7.99 8.17 -18.96
CA PRO A 186 9.26 8.73 -18.51
C PRO A 186 10.45 8.12 -19.25
#